data_e4a33c17dd21d321710ee5ed2b23aca3
#
_entry.id   e4a33c17dd21d321710ee5ed2b23aca3
#
_cell.length_a   1.000
_cell.length_b   1.000
_cell.length_c   1.000
_cell.angle_alpha   90.00
_cell.angle_beta   90.00
_cell.angle_gamma   90.00
#
_symmetry.space_group_name_H-M   'P 1'
#
loop_
_entity.id
_entity.type
_entity.pdbx_description
1 polymer ?
#
loop_
_entity_poly.entity_id
_entity_poly.type
_entity_poly.pdbx_seq_one_letter_code
_entity_poly.pdbx_strand_id
1 'polypeptide(L)'
;MRSLLLFFGLLALVFFIEVNVEAGETFSKNIRWKIKNPTWTEVNEKEFQSFVHTLGMARKKGVCKTLDECLRSEIANPIFAAQNPSGLDLIYSDCADLPYVLRGYFAWMNDLPFSYPTDLVAAVSLSKKENDIRYSKFGNIVTEKHFVKNNENINRVLQDVVDSISTGSFRTNPERTEEGRLFRDTYSVDIDRKLIVPGTVVYDPNGHIAVVYDVTSTGQIHMIDSHPDNTLTTITYGEKFPRSGQKVGAGFSRFRPFSVENGIKAPLNSELPGYSLLQYSSGPFIFKDKVVNFYEYVRLKLSDGDIIYDPISEFGDLMDEICLDVKYREEAVNVALKAGMDSREHPSVLPKNIYGTEGDWEAYATPSRDARLKAIIKGTKDYLKKVLNGYAGKKLKIKYDGEDLVKDMRELYQKKTSACTVRPGPSTILTLDDVIKTVFQISFDPYHCALLRWGIDDKTCSYRNWYSAEQGLRNRIEIDYNLKTDYTVTELPDAPASQTEKLDLSFDSLLQIQ
;
A
#
# COMPACT_ATOMS: atom_id res chain seq x y z
N MET A 1 -44.15 42.05 70.21
CA MET A 1 -45.02 40.90 70.05
C MET A 1 -44.31 40.01 69.04
N ARG A 2 -43.87 38.90 69.51
CA ARG A 2 -42.83 38.06 68.80
C ARG A 2 -43.50 36.98 67.96
N SER A 3 -43.20 36.97 66.65
CA SER A 3 -43.54 35.89 65.73
C SER A 3 -42.53 34.77 65.82
N LEU A 4 -42.99 33.56 66.06
CA LEU A 4 -42.19 32.32 66.07
C LEU A 4 -42.25 31.68 64.68
N LEU A 5 -41.12 31.59 63.98
CA LEU A 5 -41.00 30.87 62.74
C LEU A 5 -40.47 29.42 63.02
N LEU A 6 -41.33 28.46 62.71
CA LEU A 6 -40.95 27.03 62.74
C LEU A 6 -40.24 26.65 61.45
N PHE A 7 -38.98 26.19 61.57
CA PHE A 7 -38.23 25.57 60.51
C PHE A 7 -38.48 24.04 60.52
N PHE A 8 -39.10 23.55 59.46
CA PHE A 8 -39.16 22.12 59.20
C PHE A 8 -37.88 21.73 58.46
N GLY A 9 -36.99 21.02 59.12
CA GLY A 9 -35.83 20.38 58.51
C GLY A 9 -36.20 19.07 57.83
N LEU A 10 -36.11 19.02 56.50
CA LEU A 10 -36.24 17.79 55.74
C LEU A 10 -34.88 17.08 55.75
N LEU A 11 -34.78 15.96 56.46
CA LEU A 11 -33.61 15.07 56.44
C LEU A 11 -33.69 14.22 55.19
N ALA A 12 -32.92 14.54 54.14
CA ALA A 12 -32.73 13.68 52.98
C ALA A 12 -31.69 12.59 53.32
N LEU A 13 -32.16 11.37 53.54
CA LEU A 13 -31.29 10.19 53.59
C LEU A 13 -30.75 9.90 52.18
N VAL A 14 -29.50 10.23 51.96
CA VAL A 14 -28.75 9.81 50.76
C VAL A 14 -28.23 8.40 51.00
N PHE A 15 -28.87 7.41 50.40
CA PHE A 15 -28.31 6.07 50.30
C PHE A 15 -27.16 6.11 49.32
N PHE A 16 -25.93 6.06 49.81
CA PHE A 16 -24.77 5.67 49.03
C PHE A 16 -24.88 4.17 48.72
N ILE A 17 -25.24 3.84 47.49
CA ILE A 17 -25.01 2.52 46.93
C ILE A 17 -23.52 2.47 46.58
N GLU A 18 -22.70 1.88 47.44
CA GLU A 18 -21.38 1.46 47.05
C GLU A 18 -21.52 0.38 45.97
N VAL A 19 -21.43 0.78 44.72
CA VAL A 19 -21.17 -0.16 43.62
C VAL A 19 -19.73 -0.60 43.79
N ASN A 20 -19.53 -1.74 44.43
CA ASN A 20 -18.28 -2.47 44.33
C ASN A 20 -18.10 -2.87 42.86
N VAL A 21 -17.47 -2.01 42.08
CA VAL A 21 -16.84 -2.43 40.83
C VAL A 21 -15.66 -3.30 41.26
N GLU A 22 -15.86 -4.61 41.27
CA GLU A 22 -14.73 -5.52 41.21
C GLU A 22 -13.93 -5.09 39.98
N ALA A 23 -12.79 -4.47 40.24
CA ALA A 23 -11.77 -4.24 39.25
C ALA A 23 -11.35 -5.63 38.76
N GLY A 24 -11.94 -6.07 37.65
CA GLY A 24 -11.51 -7.30 37.00
C GLY A 24 -10.00 -7.17 36.81
N GLU A 25 -9.26 -8.14 37.35
CA GLU A 25 -7.83 -8.24 37.12
C GLU A 25 -7.62 -8.18 35.60
N THR A 26 -7.10 -7.07 35.11
CA THR A 26 -6.67 -6.91 33.74
C THR A 26 -5.46 -7.83 33.59
N PHE A 27 -5.70 -9.04 33.09
CA PHE A 27 -4.64 -9.98 32.77
C PHE A 27 -3.80 -9.41 31.64
N SER A 28 -2.63 -8.85 31.99
CA SER A 28 -1.67 -8.39 31.01
C SER A 28 -1.18 -9.55 30.16
N LYS A 29 -1.28 -9.44 28.82
CA LYS A 29 -0.75 -10.42 27.87
C LYS A 29 0.76 -10.54 28.04
N ASN A 30 1.24 -11.77 28.23
CA ASN A 30 2.68 -12.04 28.30
C ASN A 30 3.29 -11.88 26.90
N ILE A 31 4.48 -11.31 26.81
CA ILE A 31 5.27 -11.19 25.59
C ILE A 31 5.79 -12.54 25.04
N ARG A 32 5.53 -13.64 25.73
CA ARG A 32 5.89 -14.99 25.28
C ARG A 32 4.77 -15.57 24.43
N TRP A 33 5.14 -16.12 23.28
CA TRP A 33 4.22 -16.81 22.39
C TRP A 33 3.61 -18.04 23.05
N LYS A 34 2.33 -18.23 22.89
CA LYS A 34 1.60 -19.43 23.32
C LYS A 34 0.73 -19.87 22.14
N ILE A 35 0.84 -21.15 21.79
CA ILE A 35 -0.01 -21.76 20.76
C ILE A 35 -1.00 -22.66 21.49
N LYS A 36 -2.20 -22.14 21.75
CA LYS A 36 -3.32 -22.91 22.31
C LYS A 36 -4.27 -23.38 21.21
N ASN A 37 -4.33 -22.62 20.12
CA ASN A 37 -5.11 -22.91 18.94
C ASN A 37 -4.15 -23.34 17.82
N PRO A 38 -3.89 -24.63 17.61
CA PRO A 38 -2.82 -25.09 16.72
C PRO A 38 -3.16 -24.95 15.23
N THR A 39 -4.37 -24.53 14.87
CA THR A 39 -4.88 -24.47 13.49
C THR A 39 -5.55 -23.14 13.21
N TRP A 40 -5.20 -22.52 12.11
CA TRP A 40 -5.95 -21.39 11.56
C TRP A 40 -7.29 -21.87 11.01
N THR A 41 -8.37 -21.39 11.58
CA THR A 41 -9.74 -21.70 11.18
C THR A 41 -10.35 -20.56 10.37
N GLU A 42 -11.49 -20.81 9.72
CA GLU A 42 -12.25 -19.75 9.03
C GLU A 42 -12.70 -18.63 9.99
N VAL A 43 -12.95 -18.96 11.26
CA VAL A 43 -13.29 -17.97 12.28
C VAL A 43 -12.11 -17.04 12.52
N ASN A 44 -10.91 -17.59 12.72
CA ASN A 44 -9.70 -16.77 12.90
C ASN A 44 -9.39 -15.91 11.68
N GLU A 45 -9.65 -16.40 10.46
CA GLU A 45 -9.50 -15.61 9.24
C GLU A 45 -10.47 -14.42 9.21
N LYS A 46 -11.73 -14.60 9.62
CA LYS A 46 -12.71 -13.51 9.71
C LYS A 46 -12.37 -12.49 10.80
N GLU A 47 -11.86 -12.96 11.94
CA GLU A 47 -11.38 -12.09 13.01
C GLU A 47 -10.16 -11.27 12.57
N PHE A 48 -9.21 -11.90 11.85
CA PHE A 48 -8.09 -11.19 11.24
C PHE A 48 -8.55 -10.13 10.23
N GLN A 49 -9.54 -10.45 9.39
CA GLN A 49 -10.15 -9.49 8.48
C GLN A 49 -10.74 -8.30 9.23
N SER A 50 -11.50 -8.56 10.30
CA SER A 50 -12.09 -7.51 11.14
C SER A 50 -11.02 -6.63 11.80
N PHE A 51 -9.93 -7.23 12.30
CA PHE A 51 -8.80 -6.52 12.87
C PHE A 51 -8.15 -5.57 11.86
N VAL A 52 -7.81 -6.05 10.66
CA VAL A 52 -7.19 -5.23 9.61
C VAL A 52 -8.15 -4.13 9.14
N HIS A 53 -9.44 -4.44 8.98
CA HIS A 53 -10.46 -3.44 8.63
C HIS A 53 -10.52 -2.32 9.67
N THR A 54 -10.61 -2.66 10.95
CA THR A 54 -10.72 -1.67 12.04
C THR A 54 -9.48 -0.77 12.10
N LEU A 55 -8.29 -1.36 11.98
CA LEU A 55 -7.03 -0.63 11.96
C LEU A 55 -6.95 0.33 10.77
N GLY A 56 -7.27 -0.13 9.56
CA GLY A 56 -7.24 0.70 8.36
C GLY A 56 -8.27 1.84 8.41
N MET A 57 -9.49 1.56 8.90
CA MET A 57 -10.52 2.59 9.09
C MET A 57 -10.13 3.64 10.14
N ALA A 58 -9.46 3.23 11.22
CA ALA A 58 -8.95 4.15 12.23
C ALA A 58 -7.83 5.04 11.64
N ARG A 59 -6.91 4.45 10.86
CA ARG A 59 -5.88 5.20 10.14
C ARG A 59 -6.49 6.22 9.18
N LYS A 60 -7.47 5.82 8.36
CA LYS A 60 -8.19 6.73 7.44
C LYS A 60 -8.83 7.91 8.17
N LYS A 61 -9.35 7.68 9.38
CA LYS A 61 -9.96 8.72 10.24
C LYS A 61 -8.93 9.56 11.01
N GLY A 62 -7.64 9.30 10.86
CA GLY A 62 -6.57 10.03 11.56
C GLY A 62 -6.47 9.72 13.06
N VAL A 63 -7.03 8.59 13.53
CA VAL A 63 -6.95 8.16 14.94
C VAL A 63 -5.52 7.82 15.34
N CYS A 64 -4.73 7.30 14.40
CA CYS A 64 -3.33 6.95 14.58
C CYS A 64 -2.54 7.25 13.31
N LYS A 65 -1.23 7.42 13.42
CA LYS A 65 -0.34 7.80 12.31
C LYS A 65 0.68 6.71 11.98
N THR A 66 1.28 6.11 12.99
CA THR A 66 2.27 5.03 12.84
C THR A 66 1.64 3.67 13.10
N LEU A 67 2.31 2.60 12.67
CA LEU A 67 1.86 1.24 12.96
C LEU A 67 1.75 0.99 14.46
N ASP A 68 2.78 1.38 15.23
CA ASP A 68 2.79 1.18 16.68
C ASP A 68 1.66 1.95 17.38
N GLU A 69 1.42 3.22 16.99
CA GLU A 69 0.27 3.98 17.50
C GLU A 69 -1.06 3.27 17.21
N CYS A 70 -1.24 2.75 15.99
CA CYS A 70 -2.45 2.05 15.59
C CYS A 70 -2.64 0.76 16.39
N LEU A 71 -1.58 -0.02 16.56
CA LEU A 71 -1.64 -1.28 17.31
C LEU A 71 -1.88 -1.10 18.81
N ARG A 72 -1.50 0.05 19.39
CA ARG A 72 -1.73 0.41 20.81
C ARG A 72 -3.02 1.20 21.03
N SER A 73 -3.69 1.63 19.97
CA SER A 73 -4.95 2.37 20.08
C SER A 73 -6.12 1.44 20.37
N GLU A 74 -6.89 1.72 21.41
CA GLU A 74 -8.12 0.98 21.75
C GLU A 74 -9.17 1.04 20.63
N ILE A 75 -9.18 2.14 19.88
CA ILE A 75 -10.11 2.34 18.75
C ILE A 75 -9.66 1.55 17.53
N ALA A 76 -8.36 1.58 17.21
CA ALA A 76 -7.81 0.91 16.04
C ALA A 76 -7.58 -0.59 16.28
N ASN A 77 -7.33 -0.99 17.52
CA ASN A 77 -7.04 -2.36 17.92
C ASN A 77 -7.73 -2.73 19.23
N PRO A 78 -9.01 -3.09 19.20
CA PRO A 78 -9.74 -3.50 20.41
C PRO A 78 -9.14 -4.71 21.14
N ILE A 79 -8.38 -5.56 20.43
CA ILE A 79 -7.71 -6.71 21.03
C ILE A 79 -6.63 -6.26 22.01
N PHE A 80 -5.89 -5.20 21.67
CA PHE A 80 -4.89 -4.61 22.57
C PHE A 80 -5.53 -4.09 23.86
N ALA A 81 -6.62 -3.33 23.74
CA ALA A 81 -7.37 -2.83 24.87
C ALA A 81 -7.83 -3.97 25.83
N ALA A 82 -8.33 -5.06 25.26
CA ALA A 82 -8.82 -6.21 26.03
C ALA A 82 -7.70 -6.99 26.73
N GLN A 83 -6.49 -7.06 26.14
CA GLN A 83 -5.40 -7.90 26.64
C GLN A 83 -4.27 -7.12 27.31
N ASN A 84 -4.17 -5.82 27.07
CA ASN A 84 -3.20 -4.88 27.63
C ASN A 84 -1.78 -5.51 27.79
N PRO A 85 -1.10 -5.87 26.71
CA PRO A 85 0.19 -6.55 26.78
C PRO A 85 1.25 -5.64 27.36
N SER A 86 1.96 -6.10 28.39
CA SER A 86 3.10 -5.38 28.98
C SER A 86 4.41 -5.89 28.41
N GLY A 87 5.40 -4.97 28.25
CA GLY A 87 6.74 -5.32 27.76
C GLY A 87 6.79 -5.52 26.23
N LEU A 88 5.77 -5.07 25.50
CA LEU A 88 5.82 -5.01 24.05
C LEU A 88 6.65 -3.80 23.61
N ASP A 89 7.74 -4.06 22.89
CA ASP A 89 8.60 -3.02 22.33
C ASP A 89 7.90 -2.26 21.21
N LEU A 90 8.53 -1.20 20.69
CA LEU A 90 8.04 -0.48 19.52
C LEU A 90 7.88 -1.45 18.35
N ILE A 91 6.68 -1.51 17.78
CA ILE A 91 6.42 -2.33 16.61
C ILE A 91 6.75 -1.52 15.37
N TYR A 92 7.63 -2.07 14.58
CA TYR A 92 8.16 -1.43 13.38
C TYR A 92 7.79 -2.23 12.14
N SER A 93 7.57 -1.54 11.01
CA SER A 93 7.48 -2.19 9.70
C SER A 93 7.69 -1.18 8.58
N ASP A 94 8.25 -1.65 7.47
CA ASP A 94 8.12 -1.01 6.17
C ASP A 94 6.98 -1.63 5.34
N CYS A 95 6.92 -1.35 4.04
CA CYS A 95 5.84 -1.85 3.19
C CYS A 95 5.86 -3.37 3.05
N ALA A 96 7.04 -4.00 3.02
CA ALA A 96 7.17 -5.44 2.75
C ALA A 96 6.82 -6.29 3.98
N ASP A 97 7.24 -5.87 5.15
CA ASP A 97 7.00 -6.63 6.40
C ASP A 97 5.62 -6.37 6.98
N LEU A 98 4.95 -5.25 6.64
CA LEU A 98 3.62 -4.91 7.17
C LEU A 98 2.63 -6.09 7.17
N PRO A 99 2.42 -6.84 6.07
CA PRO A 99 1.48 -7.97 6.09
C PRO A 99 1.85 -9.04 7.12
N TYR A 100 3.15 -9.36 7.23
CA TYR A 100 3.64 -10.37 8.18
C TYR A 100 3.60 -9.87 9.62
N VAL A 101 3.93 -8.60 9.87
CA VAL A 101 3.82 -7.99 11.20
C VAL A 101 2.37 -8.01 11.68
N LEU A 102 1.41 -7.59 10.83
CA LEU A 102 -0.01 -7.65 11.17
C LEU A 102 -0.48 -9.10 11.44
N ARG A 103 -0.07 -10.05 10.57
CA ARG A 103 -0.44 -11.46 10.71
C ARG A 103 0.17 -12.08 11.96
N GLY A 104 1.44 -11.83 12.22
CA GLY A 104 2.18 -12.32 13.39
C GLY A 104 1.65 -11.74 14.69
N TYR A 105 1.44 -10.42 14.73
CA TYR A 105 0.84 -9.75 15.88
C TYR A 105 -0.53 -10.33 16.23
N PHE A 106 -1.42 -10.45 15.23
CA PHE A 106 -2.74 -11.04 15.41
C PHE A 106 -2.66 -12.50 15.88
N ALA A 107 -1.76 -13.30 15.28
CA ALA A 107 -1.56 -14.69 15.67
C ALA A 107 -1.11 -14.82 17.14
N TRP A 108 -0.17 -13.97 17.56
CA TRP A 108 0.28 -13.93 18.95
C TRP A 108 -0.84 -13.54 19.91
N MET A 109 -1.62 -12.51 19.57
CA MET A 109 -2.74 -12.05 20.41
C MET A 109 -3.84 -13.11 20.56
N ASN A 110 -4.00 -14.02 19.60
CA ASN A 110 -5.04 -15.06 19.57
C ASN A 110 -4.49 -16.47 19.81
N ASP A 111 -3.25 -16.59 20.30
CA ASP A 111 -2.61 -17.88 20.63
C ASP A 111 -2.57 -18.87 19.42
N LEU A 112 -2.37 -18.33 18.20
CA LEU A 112 -2.32 -19.06 16.93
C LEU A 112 -0.89 -19.37 16.48
N PRO A 113 -0.66 -20.34 15.58
CA PRO A 113 0.63 -20.58 14.96
C PRO A 113 0.97 -19.48 13.94
N PHE A 114 2.26 -19.19 13.81
CA PHE A 114 2.78 -18.24 12.85
C PHE A 114 4.07 -18.77 12.22
N SER A 115 4.30 -18.42 10.94
CA SER A 115 5.55 -18.70 10.23
C SER A 115 5.87 -17.60 9.24
N TYR A 116 7.14 -17.49 8.88
CA TYR A 116 7.63 -16.58 7.86
C TYR A 116 8.87 -17.16 7.18
N PRO A 117 9.17 -16.78 5.90
CA PRO A 117 10.39 -17.21 5.22
C PRO A 117 11.58 -16.48 5.82
N THR A 118 12.67 -17.22 6.03
CA THR A 118 13.95 -16.70 6.51
C THR A 118 15.02 -16.72 5.43
N ASP A 119 14.82 -17.50 4.37
CA ASP A 119 15.69 -17.49 3.21
C ASP A 119 14.93 -17.75 1.91
N LEU A 120 15.40 -17.10 0.85
CA LEU A 120 14.82 -17.11 -0.49
C LEU A 120 15.94 -17.16 -1.53
N VAL A 121 15.72 -17.91 -2.59
CA VAL A 121 16.60 -17.90 -3.77
C VAL A 121 15.81 -17.55 -5.02
N ALA A 122 16.42 -16.81 -5.94
CA ALA A 122 15.80 -16.57 -7.23
C ALA A 122 15.58 -17.90 -7.96
N ALA A 123 14.37 -18.11 -8.51
CA ALA A 123 14.11 -19.26 -9.36
C ALA A 123 14.99 -19.15 -10.60
N VAL A 124 15.67 -20.24 -10.94
CA VAL A 124 16.82 -20.31 -11.86
C VAL A 124 16.58 -19.50 -13.14
N SER A 125 17.37 -18.47 -13.30
CA SER A 125 17.64 -17.85 -14.58
C SER A 125 18.78 -18.63 -15.25
N LEU A 126 18.72 -18.77 -16.57
CA LEU A 126 19.80 -19.35 -17.39
C LEU A 126 21.10 -18.49 -17.34
N SER A 127 21.04 -17.30 -16.75
CA SER A 127 22.20 -16.44 -16.46
C SER A 127 22.39 -16.34 -14.95
N LYS A 128 23.50 -16.89 -14.44
CA LYS A 128 23.93 -16.86 -13.04
C LYS A 128 24.19 -15.45 -12.46
N LYS A 129 23.59 -14.38 -13.01
CA LYS A 129 23.91 -12.98 -12.70
C LYS A 129 22.81 -12.21 -11.98
N GLU A 130 21.63 -12.78 -11.80
CA GLU A 130 20.55 -12.10 -11.04
C GLU A 130 20.53 -12.65 -9.62
N ASN A 131 21.21 -11.97 -8.71
CA ASN A 131 21.25 -12.35 -7.30
C ASN A 131 20.23 -11.57 -6.44
N ASP A 132 19.60 -10.51 -6.97
CA ASP A 132 18.65 -9.74 -6.20
C ASP A 132 17.26 -10.36 -6.27
N ILE A 133 16.84 -10.97 -5.15
CA ILE A 133 15.53 -11.63 -5.02
C ILE A 133 14.35 -10.65 -5.17
N ARG A 134 14.57 -9.35 -4.97
CA ARG A 134 13.51 -8.34 -5.10
C ARG A 134 13.10 -8.11 -6.56
N TYR A 135 14.00 -8.46 -7.50
CA TYR A 135 13.83 -8.20 -8.93
C TYR A 135 14.03 -9.45 -9.80
N SER A 136 14.01 -10.63 -9.21
CA SER A 136 14.19 -11.89 -9.93
C SER A 136 13.17 -12.06 -11.06
N LYS A 137 13.66 -12.55 -12.21
CA LYS A 137 12.90 -12.64 -13.47
C LYS A 137 11.80 -13.70 -13.46
N PHE A 138 12.01 -14.75 -12.69
CA PHE A 138 11.13 -15.92 -12.63
C PHE A 138 10.50 -16.14 -11.26
N GLY A 139 10.53 -15.10 -10.43
CA GLY A 139 10.12 -15.17 -9.03
C GLY A 139 11.15 -15.88 -8.17
N ASN A 140 10.81 -16.08 -6.91
CA ASN A 140 11.67 -16.68 -5.90
C ASN A 140 11.11 -18.00 -5.39
N ILE A 141 11.97 -18.77 -4.73
CA ILE A 141 11.66 -20.02 -4.05
C ILE A 141 12.03 -19.84 -2.59
N VAL A 142 11.14 -20.23 -1.70
CA VAL A 142 11.39 -20.30 -0.26
C VAL A 142 12.32 -21.49 0.01
N THR A 143 13.47 -21.23 0.61
CA THR A 143 14.47 -22.26 0.96
C THR A 143 14.49 -22.56 2.43
N GLU A 144 14.10 -21.58 3.25
CA GLU A 144 14.00 -21.74 4.70
C GLU A 144 12.82 -20.97 5.29
N LYS A 145 12.21 -21.51 6.36
CA LYS A 145 11.12 -20.88 7.11
C LYS A 145 11.30 -21.05 8.60
N HIS A 146 11.00 -19.99 9.32
CA HIS A 146 10.82 -20.06 10.76
C HIS A 146 9.35 -20.37 11.11
N PHE A 147 9.14 -21.36 11.99
CA PHE A 147 7.86 -21.66 12.61
C PHE A 147 7.95 -21.31 14.08
N VAL A 148 7.20 -20.28 14.48
CA VAL A 148 7.23 -19.78 15.85
C VAL A 148 6.75 -20.86 16.82
N LYS A 149 7.49 -21.00 17.93
CA LYS A 149 7.25 -22.02 18.96
C LYS A 149 6.72 -21.39 20.24
N ASN A 150 6.16 -22.23 21.10
CA ASN A 150 5.82 -21.82 22.46
C ASN A 150 7.06 -21.24 23.19
N ASN A 151 6.83 -20.19 23.97
CA ASN A 151 7.83 -19.44 24.76
C ASN A 151 8.79 -18.54 23.95
N GLU A 152 8.67 -18.43 22.65
CA GLU A 152 9.40 -17.38 21.90
C GLU A 152 8.90 -15.99 22.30
N ASN A 153 9.81 -15.01 22.31
CA ASN A 153 9.50 -13.64 22.64
C ASN A 153 8.96 -12.92 21.41
N ILE A 154 7.77 -12.32 21.49
CA ILE A 154 7.12 -11.62 20.37
C ILE A 154 7.99 -10.47 19.82
N ASN A 155 8.68 -9.71 20.67
CA ASN A 155 9.53 -8.60 20.24
C ASN A 155 10.63 -9.12 19.31
N ARG A 156 11.24 -10.27 19.65
CA ARG A 156 12.24 -10.90 18.81
C ARG A 156 11.62 -11.47 17.53
N VAL A 157 10.48 -12.13 17.60
CA VAL A 157 9.79 -12.66 16.41
C VAL A 157 9.45 -11.55 15.42
N LEU A 158 8.92 -10.42 15.90
CA LEU A 158 8.60 -9.29 15.01
C LEU A 158 9.86 -8.63 14.44
N GLN A 159 10.95 -8.53 15.23
CA GLN A 159 12.22 -8.04 14.71
C GLN A 159 12.79 -8.97 13.65
N ASP A 160 12.80 -10.29 13.90
CA ASP A 160 13.26 -11.29 12.93
C ASP A 160 12.42 -11.26 11.63
N VAL A 161 11.11 -10.94 11.72
CA VAL A 161 10.24 -10.70 10.55
C VAL A 161 10.73 -9.49 9.76
N VAL A 162 10.94 -8.35 10.43
CA VAL A 162 11.43 -7.11 9.78
C VAL A 162 12.78 -7.33 9.10
N ASP A 163 13.68 -8.10 9.74
CA ASP A 163 15.01 -8.39 9.21
C ASP A 163 15.01 -9.40 8.05
N SER A 164 13.99 -10.27 7.96
CA SER A 164 13.94 -11.38 7.00
C SER A 164 13.04 -11.11 5.79
N ILE A 165 11.96 -10.36 5.99
CA ILE A 165 10.98 -10.11 4.93
C ILE A 165 11.43 -8.97 4.03
N SER A 166 11.24 -9.16 2.75
CA SER A 166 11.42 -8.13 1.73
C SER A 166 10.34 -8.27 0.66
N THR A 167 10.29 -7.36 -0.30
CA THR A 167 9.38 -7.48 -1.45
C THR A 167 9.62 -8.76 -2.25
N GLY A 168 10.85 -9.32 -2.18
CA GLY A 168 11.19 -10.64 -2.73
C GLY A 168 10.38 -11.79 -2.15
N SER A 169 9.90 -11.68 -0.92
CA SER A 169 9.07 -12.70 -0.26
C SER A 169 7.70 -12.88 -0.92
N PHE A 170 7.20 -11.85 -1.59
CA PHE A 170 5.95 -11.87 -2.35
C PHE A 170 6.17 -12.14 -3.84
N ARG A 171 7.41 -11.95 -4.33
CA ARG A 171 7.80 -12.17 -5.72
C ARG A 171 7.99 -13.66 -5.98
N THR A 172 6.90 -14.39 -6.07
CA THR A 172 6.89 -15.85 -6.17
C THR A 172 5.88 -16.31 -7.22
N ASN A 173 6.20 -17.35 -8.00
CA ASN A 173 5.23 -17.91 -8.94
C ASN A 173 4.06 -18.56 -8.21
N PRO A 174 2.81 -18.08 -8.34
CA PRO A 174 1.64 -18.59 -7.61
C PRO A 174 1.23 -20.01 -7.98
N GLU A 175 1.66 -20.53 -9.13
CA GLU A 175 1.40 -21.92 -9.54
C GLU A 175 2.27 -22.91 -8.77
N ARG A 176 3.43 -22.48 -8.29
CA ARG A 176 4.31 -23.39 -7.54
C ARG A 176 3.63 -23.80 -6.24
N THR A 177 3.59 -25.08 -6.05
CA THR A 177 3.23 -25.70 -4.78
C THR A 177 4.50 -26.26 -4.18
N GLU A 178 5.02 -25.62 -3.14
CA GLU A 178 6.10 -26.19 -2.35
C GLU A 178 5.48 -27.14 -1.34
N GLU A 179 6.05 -28.34 -1.25
CA GLU A 179 5.54 -29.38 -0.36
C GLU A 179 6.11 -29.25 1.06
N GLY A 180 5.36 -29.75 2.02
CA GLY A 180 5.81 -29.88 3.40
C GLY A 180 5.98 -28.55 4.12
N ARG A 181 7.16 -28.32 4.71
CA ARG A 181 7.44 -27.15 5.56
C ARG A 181 7.77 -25.86 4.77
N LEU A 182 8.04 -25.97 3.48
CA LEU A 182 8.45 -24.83 2.63
C LEU A 182 7.29 -24.23 1.85
N PHE A 183 6.06 -24.47 2.26
CA PHE A 183 4.89 -23.88 1.60
C PHE A 183 4.96 -22.34 1.59
N ARG A 184 4.44 -21.75 0.53
CA ARG A 184 4.31 -20.30 0.43
C ARG A 184 3.27 -19.80 1.42
N ASP A 185 3.60 -18.73 2.15
CA ASP A 185 2.70 -18.15 3.14
C ASP A 185 1.47 -17.48 2.52
N THR A 186 1.55 -17.10 1.24
CA THR A 186 0.42 -16.49 0.52
C THR A 186 0.05 -17.30 -0.71
N TYR A 187 -1.19 -17.18 -1.14
CA TYR A 187 -1.71 -17.79 -2.37
C TYR A 187 -2.54 -16.79 -3.16
N SER A 188 -2.48 -16.89 -4.49
CA SER A 188 -3.23 -16.04 -5.40
C SER A 188 -4.73 -16.34 -5.34
N VAL A 189 -5.56 -15.30 -5.36
CA VAL A 189 -7.02 -15.43 -5.30
C VAL A 189 -7.69 -14.93 -6.56
N ASP A 190 -8.90 -15.41 -6.81
CA ASP A 190 -9.75 -14.90 -7.87
C ASP A 190 -10.22 -13.47 -7.59
N ILE A 191 -10.58 -12.76 -8.65
CA ILE A 191 -11.17 -11.42 -8.55
C ILE A 191 -12.64 -11.57 -8.18
N ASP A 192 -12.88 -11.68 -6.89
CA ASP A 192 -14.21 -11.85 -6.31
C ASP A 192 -14.30 -11.11 -4.96
N ARG A 193 -15.46 -10.48 -4.71
CA ARG A 193 -15.69 -9.70 -3.49
C ARG A 193 -15.57 -10.53 -2.20
N LYS A 194 -15.82 -11.83 -2.26
CA LYS A 194 -15.69 -12.73 -1.09
C LYS A 194 -14.24 -13.13 -0.82
N LEU A 195 -13.35 -12.88 -1.77
CA LEU A 195 -11.95 -13.32 -1.71
C LEU A 195 -10.99 -12.14 -1.52
N ILE A 196 -11.25 -11.00 -2.17
CA ILE A 196 -10.51 -9.76 -1.93
C ILE A 196 -11.18 -9.05 -0.75
N VAL A 197 -10.65 -9.30 0.43
CA VAL A 197 -11.19 -8.88 1.73
C VAL A 197 -10.09 -8.22 2.56
N PRO A 198 -10.39 -7.56 3.67
CA PRO A 198 -9.35 -7.03 4.57
C PRO A 198 -8.32 -8.12 4.93
N GLY A 199 -7.04 -7.74 4.93
CA GLY A 199 -5.92 -8.67 5.08
C GLY A 199 -5.42 -9.31 3.77
N THR A 200 -6.08 -9.06 2.63
CA THR A 200 -5.53 -9.39 1.31
C THR A 200 -4.31 -8.54 1.03
N VAL A 201 -3.23 -9.18 0.62
CA VAL A 201 -1.97 -8.53 0.26
C VAL A 201 -2.00 -8.17 -1.22
N VAL A 202 -1.56 -6.98 -1.55
CA VAL A 202 -1.38 -6.50 -2.92
C VAL A 202 0.10 -6.24 -3.16
N TYR A 203 0.70 -6.99 -4.08
CA TYR A 203 2.10 -6.85 -4.45
C TYR A 203 2.24 -6.10 -5.78
N ASP A 204 3.02 -5.00 -5.76
CA ASP A 204 3.52 -4.26 -6.91
C ASP A 204 4.90 -4.82 -7.32
N PRO A 205 5.09 -5.28 -8.56
CA PRO A 205 6.34 -5.88 -9.02
C PRO A 205 7.54 -4.91 -9.00
N ASN A 206 7.29 -3.60 -8.86
CA ASN A 206 8.32 -2.58 -8.70
C ASN A 206 8.79 -2.42 -7.24
N GLY A 207 8.47 -3.38 -6.39
CA GLY A 207 8.99 -3.45 -5.04
C GLY A 207 8.12 -2.72 -4.01
N HIS A 208 6.80 -2.84 -4.08
CA HIS A 208 5.90 -2.27 -3.09
C HIS A 208 4.80 -3.25 -2.67
N ILE A 209 4.40 -3.18 -1.41
CA ILE A 209 3.36 -4.03 -0.83
C ILE A 209 2.33 -3.14 -0.12
N ALA A 210 1.07 -3.51 -0.26
CA ALA A 210 -0.02 -2.91 0.50
C ALA A 210 -0.99 -3.99 1.01
N VAL A 211 -1.77 -3.67 2.03
CA VAL A 211 -2.76 -4.57 2.64
C VAL A 211 -4.15 -3.97 2.49
N VAL A 212 -5.07 -4.71 1.91
CA VAL A 212 -6.48 -4.31 1.80
C VAL A 212 -7.07 -4.18 3.20
N TYR A 213 -7.71 -3.05 3.50
CA TYR A 213 -8.48 -2.89 4.73
C TYR A 213 -9.98 -2.70 4.50
N ASP A 214 -10.38 -2.30 3.28
CA ASP A 214 -11.80 -2.13 2.94
C ASP A 214 -12.04 -2.32 1.44
N VAL A 215 -13.23 -2.84 1.11
CA VAL A 215 -13.74 -2.89 -0.26
C VAL A 215 -15.15 -2.31 -0.26
N THR A 216 -15.31 -1.15 -0.88
CA THR A 216 -16.60 -0.43 -0.90
C THR A 216 -17.68 -1.18 -1.66
N SER A 217 -18.94 -0.79 -1.46
CA SER A 217 -20.07 -1.32 -2.25
C SER A 217 -19.93 -1.02 -3.75
N THR A 218 -19.15 0.00 -4.12
CA THR A 218 -18.87 0.38 -5.51
C THR A 218 -17.60 -0.29 -6.08
N GLY A 219 -17.03 -1.26 -5.36
CA GLY A 219 -15.88 -2.06 -5.78
C GLY A 219 -14.53 -1.35 -5.71
N GLN A 220 -14.43 -0.19 -5.06
CA GLN A 220 -13.14 0.41 -4.77
C GLN A 220 -12.44 -0.36 -3.65
N ILE A 221 -11.15 -0.60 -3.82
CA ILE A 221 -10.31 -1.28 -2.83
C ILE A 221 -9.46 -0.23 -2.14
N HIS A 222 -9.62 -0.12 -0.83
CA HIS A 222 -8.79 0.71 0.02
C HIS A 222 -7.75 -0.12 0.75
N MET A 223 -6.52 0.35 0.75
CA MET A 223 -5.36 -0.36 1.30
C MET A 223 -4.59 0.53 2.27
N ILE A 224 -3.84 -0.10 3.14
CA ILE A 224 -2.79 0.55 3.94
C ILE A 224 -1.43 0.03 3.51
N ASP A 225 -0.44 0.90 3.57
CA ASP A 225 0.98 0.56 3.46
C ASP A 225 1.77 1.22 4.58
N SER A 226 2.97 0.72 4.83
CA SER A 226 3.89 1.27 5.81
C SER A 226 5.16 1.78 5.13
N HIS A 227 5.80 2.76 5.75
CA HIS A 227 7.01 3.39 5.27
C HIS A 227 8.17 3.18 6.25
N PRO A 228 9.44 3.34 5.79
CA PRO A 228 10.61 3.15 6.65
C PRO A 228 10.65 4.00 7.92
N ASP A 229 9.87 5.06 8.01
CA ASP A 229 9.69 5.87 9.22
C ASP A 229 8.55 5.36 10.14
N ASN A 230 8.02 4.17 9.85
CA ASN A 230 6.89 3.53 10.54
C ASN A 230 5.54 4.21 10.34
N THR A 231 5.44 5.22 9.48
CA THR A 231 4.13 5.83 9.17
C THR A 231 3.29 4.91 8.30
N LEU A 232 2.00 4.86 8.60
CA LEU A 232 1.01 4.21 7.75
C LEU A 232 0.34 5.22 6.83
N THR A 233 0.09 4.83 5.58
CA THR A 233 -0.76 5.58 4.66
C THR A 233 -1.94 4.80 4.18
N THR A 234 -2.95 5.52 3.71
CA THR A 234 -4.13 4.91 3.07
C THR A 234 -4.07 5.22 1.58
N ILE A 235 -4.23 4.20 0.77
CA ILE A 235 -4.12 4.28 -0.68
C ILE A 235 -5.26 3.51 -1.33
N THR A 236 -5.60 3.89 -2.56
CA THR A 236 -6.63 3.21 -3.36
C THR A 236 -5.96 2.36 -4.45
N TYR A 237 -6.46 1.14 -4.64
CA TYR A 237 -5.99 0.28 -5.72
C TYR A 237 -6.33 0.86 -7.10
N GLY A 238 -5.35 0.87 -7.98
CA GLY A 238 -5.50 1.38 -9.33
C GLY A 238 -4.24 1.13 -10.17
N GLU A 239 -4.07 1.87 -11.25
CA GLU A 239 -2.97 1.70 -12.22
C GLU A 239 -1.57 1.90 -11.62
N LYS A 240 -1.45 2.53 -10.44
CA LYS A 240 -0.17 2.62 -9.73
C LYS A 240 0.32 1.28 -9.16
N PHE A 241 -0.53 0.24 -9.16
CA PHE A 241 -0.18 -1.14 -8.88
C PHE A 241 -0.19 -1.93 -10.19
N PRO A 242 0.93 -1.96 -10.93
CA PRO A 242 0.98 -2.59 -12.23
C PRO A 242 0.83 -4.10 -12.12
N ARG A 243 0.32 -4.67 -13.19
CA ARG A 243 0.23 -6.12 -13.34
C ARG A 243 1.59 -6.70 -13.70
N SER A 244 1.76 -7.98 -13.40
CA SER A 244 2.92 -8.75 -13.86
C SER A 244 2.49 -10.08 -14.49
N GLY A 245 3.45 -10.74 -15.12
CA GLY A 245 3.28 -12.15 -15.49
C GLY A 245 3.22 -13.04 -14.25
N GLN A 246 2.62 -14.22 -14.43
CA GLN A 246 2.43 -15.22 -13.38
C GLN A 246 3.74 -15.58 -12.64
N LYS A 247 4.87 -15.65 -13.35
CA LYS A 247 6.17 -16.01 -12.75
C LYS A 247 6.60 -15.06 -11.64
N VAL A 248 6.23 -13.79 -11.75
CA VAL A 248 6.54 -12.74 -10.77
C VAL A 248 5.49 -12.69 -9.65
N GLY A 249 4.24 -13.01 -9.97
CA GLY A 249 3.17 -13.17 -9.00
C GLY A 249 2.65 -11.88 -8.37
N ALA A 250 2.79 -10.73 -9.05
CA ALA A 250 2.21 -9.47 -8.56
C ALA A 250 0.68 -9.48 -8.63
N GLY A 251 0.04 -8.78 -7.71
CA GLY A 251 -1.41 -8.69 -7.59
C GLY A 251 -1.91 -9.17 -6.23
N PHE A 252 -3.11 -9.71 -6.21
CA PHE A 252 -3.84 -10.06 -4.98
C PHE A 252 -3.48 -11.46 -4.48
N SER A 253 -3.15 -11.53 -3.19
CA SER A 253 -2.92 -12.81 -2.51
C SER A 253 -3.43 -12.78 -1.07
N ARG A 254 -3.76 -13.94 -0.52
CA ARG A 254 -4.17 -14.12 0.88
C ARG A 254 -3.17 -15.00 1.60
N PHE A 255 -3.06 -14.83 2.92
CA PHE A 255 -2.30 -15.75 3.74
C PHE A 255 -2.91 -17.16 3.67
N ARG A 256 -2.02 -18.15 3.54
CA ARG A 256 -2.38 -19.56 3.57
C ARG A 256 -2.61 -19.98 5.03
N PRO A 257 -3.79 -20.52 5.38
CA PRO A 257 -3.99 -21.11 6.68
C PRO A 257 -3.12 -22.36 6.82
N PHE A 258 -2.65 -22.65 8.04
CA PHE A 258 -1.92 -23.87 8.30
C PHE A 258 -2.18 -24.36 9.74
N SER A 259 -1.80 -25.60 10.01
CA SER A 259 -1.88 -26.24 11.31
C SER A 259 -0.52 -26.75 11.75
N VAL A 260 -0.28 -26.70 13.06
CA VAL A 260 0.87 -27.35 13.71
C VAL A 260 0.45 -28.57 14.54
N GLU A 261 -0.83 -28.91 14.50
CA GLU A 261 -1.37 -30.10 15.16
C GLU A 261 -0.89 -31.37 14.44
N ASN A 262 -0.23 -32.26 15.17
CA ASN A 262 0.35 -33.49 14.61
C ASN A 262 1.33 -33.24 13.44
N GLY A 263 2.11 -32.18 13.55
CA GLY A 263 3.08 -31.73 12.54
C GLY A 263 2.57 -30.57 11.71
N ILE A 264 3.48 -29.97 10.94
CA ILE A 264 3.16 -28.79 10.11
C ILE A 264 2.42 -29.25 8.87
N LYS A 265 1.21 -28.74 8.67
CA LYS A 265 0.35 -29.04 7.52
C LYS A 265 -0.24 -27.75 6.96
N ALA A 266 -0.10 -27.52 5.66
CA ALA A 266 -0.74 -26.46 4.93
C ALA A 266 -1.51 -27.05 3.73
N PRO A 267 -2.70 -26.52 3.38
CA PRO A 267 -3.46 -26.99 2.23
C PRO A 267 -2.71 -26.70 0.92
N LEU A 268 -2.88 -27.55 -0.07
CA LEU A 268 -2.42 -27.33 -1.44
C LEU A 268 -3.19 -26.18 -2.10
N ASN A 269 -2.67 -25.63 -3.19
CA ASN A 269 -3.35 -24.56 -3.93
C ASN A 269 -4.78 -24.96 -4.33
N SER A 270 -4.97 -26.20 -4.80
CA SER A 270 -6.28 -26.72 -5.22
C SER A 270 -7.31 -26.86 -4.08
N GLU A 271 -6.84 -26.87 -2.83
CA GLU A 271 -7.68 -27.01 -1.63
C GLU A 271 -8.03 -25.64 -1.02
N LEU A 272 -7.40 -24.56 -1.52
CA LEU A 272 -7.58 -23.20 -0.99
C LEU A 272 -8.80 -22.52 -1.61
N PRO A 273 -9.64 -21.86 -0.80
CA PRO A 273 -10.82 -21.16 -1.29
C PRO A 273 -10.45 -20.10 -2.33
N GLY A 274 -11.02 -20.23 -3.53
CA GLY A 274 -10.88 -19.22 -4.56
C GLY A 274 -9.45 -19.07 -5.12
N TYR A 275 -8.59 -20.08 -4.98
CA TYR A 275 -7.32 -20.06 -5.71
C TYR A 275 -7.55 -19.89 -7.21
N SER A 276 -6.86 -18.91 -7.81
CA SER A 276 -7.01 -18.60 -9.23
C SER A 276 -5.76 -17.92 -9.78
N LEU A 277 -5.51 -18.16 -11.06
CA LEU A 277 -4.46 -17.51 -11.84
C LEU A 277 -5.00 -16.48 -12.84
N LEU A 278 -6.32 -16.23 -12.84
CA LEU A 278 -6.99 -15.34 -13.79
C LEU A 278 -6.38 -13.94 -13.82
N GLN A 279 -5.97 -13.41 -12.68
CA GLN A 279 -5.38 -12.07 -12.60
C GLN A 279 -4.07 -11.93 -13.40
N TYR A 280 -3.43 -13.04 -13.81
CA TYR A 280 -2.20 -13.06 -14.61
C TYR A 280 -2.45 -13.28 -16.10
N SER A 281 -3.70 -13.45 -16.51
CA SER A 281 -4.02 -13.65 -17.93
C SER A 281 -3.78 -12.36 -18.72
N SER A 282 -3.45 -12.49 -20.00
CA SER A 282 -3.30 -11.34 -20.92
C SER A 282 -4.65 -10.69 -21.31
N GLY A 283 -5.78 -11.22 -20.84
CA GLY A 283 -7.11 -10.79 -21.24
C GLY A 283 -7.60 -11.52 -22.51
N PRO A 284 -8.65 -11.06 -23.17
CA PRO A 284 -9.45 -9.88 -22.79
C PRO A 284 -10.23 -10.09 -21.49
N PHE A 285 -10.40 -9.02 -20.71
CA PHE A 285 -11.29 -9.04 -19.55
C PHE A 285 -12.70 -8.68 -19.97
N ILE A 286 -13.63 -9.58 -19.71
CA ILE A 286 -15.03 -9.42 -20.14
C ILE A 286 -15.93 -9.34 -18.92
N PHE A 287 -16.76 -8.31 -18.87
CA PHE A 287 -17.80 -8.14 -17.86
C PHE A 287 -19.13 -7.82 -18.54
N LYS A 288 -20.14 -8.68 -18.35
CA LYS A 288 -21.48 -8.54 -18.99
C LYS A 288 -21.37 -8.20 -20.49
N ASP A 289 -20.62 -9.03 -21.23
CA ASP A 289 -20.39 -8.93 -22.68
C ASP A 289 -19.60 -7.68 -23.16
N LYS A 290 -19.03 -6.91 -22.23
CA LYS A 290 -18.18 -5.76 -22.57
C LYS A 290 -16.72 -6.07 -22.26
N VAL A 291 -15.84 -5.76 -23.20
CA VAL A 291 -14.40 -5.78 -22.97
C VAL A 291 -14.03 -4.53 -22.19
N VAL A 292 -13.36 -4.72 -21.07
CA VAL A 292 -12.89 -3.68 -20.18
C VAL A 292 -11.40 -3.88 -19.87
N ASN A 293 -10.72 -2.86 -19.36
CA ASN A 293 -9.37 -3.04 -18.85
C ASN A 293 -9.38 -3.81 -17.51
N PHE A 294 -8.21 -4.27 -17.07
CA PHE A 294 -8.12 -5.09 -15.86
C PHE A 294 -8.61 -4.36 -14.61
N TYR A 295 -8.26 -3.10 -14.42
CA TYR A 295 -8.64 -2.34 -13.22
C TYR A 295 -10.14 -2.06 -13.16
N GLU A 296 -10.74 -1.79 -14.31
CA GLU A 296 -12.19 -1.69 -14.43
C GLU A 296 -12.88 -3.04 -14.17
N TYR A 297 -12.31 -4.14 -14.70
CA TYR A 297 -12.79 -5.49 -14.43
C TYR A 297 -12.78 -5.79 -12.92
N VAL A 298 -11.68 -5.49 -12.23
CA VAL A 298 -11.57 -5.65 -10.77
C VAL A 298 -12.69 -4.88 -10.09
N ARG A 299 -12.85 -3.59 -10.37
CA ARG A 299 -13.89 -2.75 -9.75
C ARG A 299 -15.29 -3.30 -9.99
N LEU A 300 -15.60 -3.72 -11.22
CA LEU A 300 -16.90 -4.27 -11.59
C LEU A 300 -17.20 -5.61 -10.90
N LYS A 301 -16.20 -6.46 -10.76
CA LYS A 301 -16.31 -7.76 -10.08
C LYS A 301 -16.51 -7.62 -8.56
N LEU A 302 -15.98 -6.55 -7.99
CA LEU A 302 -16.04 -6.29 -6.55
C LEU A 302 -17.24 -5.43 -6.14
N SER A 303 -17.95 -4.83 -7.08
CA SER A 303 -19.14 -4.04 -6.78
C SER A 303 -20.35 -4.92 -6.40
N ASP A 304 -21.21 -4.43 -5.49
CA ASP A 304 -22.47 -5.07 -5.08
C ASP A 304 -23.59 -4.75 -6.09
N GLY A 305 -23.36 -4.94 -7.37
CA GLY A 305 -24.32 -4.61 -8.44
C GLY A 305 -23.81 -3.51 -9.36
N ASP A 306 -24.66 -2.53 -9.67
CA ASP A 306 -24.27 -1.42 -10.52
C ASP A 306 -23.38 -0.42 -9.76
N ILE A 307 -22.27 -0.02 -10.39
CA ILE A 307 -21.41 1.02 -9.81
C ILE A 307 -22.16 2.35 -9.82
N ILE A 308 -22.27 2.96 -8.64
CA ILE A 308 -22.69 4.34 -8.47
C ILE A 308 -21.43 5.14 -8.18
N TYR A 309 -21.04 6.00 -9.09
CA TYR A 309 -19.87 6.86 -8.90
C TYR A 309 -20.22 8.04 -8.00
N ASP A 310 -19.36 8.35 -7.04
CA ASP A 310 -19.41 9.56 -6.21
C ASP A 310 -18.23 10.46 -6.61
N PRO A 311 -18.35 11.25 -7.71
CA PRO A 311 -17.22 11.92 -8.33
C PRO A 311 -16.53 12.92 -7.41
N ILE A 312 -17.25 13.59 -6.55
CA ILE A 312 -16.68 14.59 -5.63
C ILE A 312 -15.84 13.90 -4.57
N SER A 313 -16.38 12.86 -3.94
CA SER A 313 -15.66 12.10 -2.92
C SER A 313 -14.47 11.35 -3.52
N GLU A 314 -14.69 10.59 -4.60
CA GLU A 314 -13.64 9.77 -5.23
C GLU A 314 -12.50 10.62 -5.79
N PHE A 315 -12.81 11.75 -6.43
CA PHE A 315 -11.79 12.65 -6.92
C PHE A 315 -11.03 13.35 -5.79
N GLY A 316 -11.74 13.73 -4.73
CA GLY A 316 -11.12 14.30 -3.53
C GLY A 316 -10.10 13.36 -2.90
N ASP A 317 -10.45 12.07 -2.75
CA ASP A 317 -9.57 11.03 -2.21
C ASP A 317 -8.34 10.81 -3.12
N LEU A 318 -8.52 10.77 -4.45
CA LEU A 318 -7.42 10.66 -5.41
C LEU A 318 -6.45 11.85 -5.35
N MET A 319 -6.97 13.07 -5.22
CA MET A 319 -6.12 14.26 -5.08
C MET A 319 -5.33 14.27 -3.76
N ASP A 320 -5.93 13.80 -2.66
CA ASP A 320 -5.24 13.64 -1.38
C ASP A 320 -4.13 12.59 -1.48
N GLU A 321 -4.38 11.50 -2.19
CA GLU A 321 -3.40 10.44 -2.43
C GLU A 321 -2.23 10.93 -3.29
N ILE A 322 -2.49 11.70 -4.36
CA ILE A 322 -1.42 12.33 -5.16
C ILE A 322 -0.58 13.29 -4.29
N CYS A 323 -1.23 14.09 -3.44
CA CYS A 323 -0.52 14.97 -2.52
C CYS A 323 0.40 14.18 -1.58
N LEU A 324 -0.08 13.07 -1.05
CA LEU A 324 0.69 12.21 -0.17
C LEU A 324 1.92 11.65 -0.88
N ASP A 325 1.76 11.11 -2.09
CA ASP A 325 2.87 10.60 -2.91
C ASP A 325 3.92 11.70 -3.19
N VAL A 326 3.47 12.94 -3.45
CA VAL A 326 4.35 14.10 -3.64
C VAL A 326 5.10 14.45 -2.35
N LYS A 327 4.47 14.36 -1.18
CA LYS A 327 5.10 14.58 0.12
C LYS A 327 6.17 13.53 0.45
N TYR A 328 5.89 12.26 0.19
CA TYR A 328 6.90 11.20 0.35
C TYR A 328 8.09 11.37 -0.60
N ARG A 329 7.82 11.85 -1.81
CA ARG A 329 8.90 12.19 -2.72
C ARG A 329 9.73 13.36 -2.20
N GLU A 330 9.09 14.41 -1.65
CA GLU A 330 9.76 15.55 -1.02
C GLU A 330 10.71 15.10 0.09
N GLU A 331 10.26 14.19 0.94
CA GLU A 331 11.07 13.63 2.02
C GLU A 331 12.27 12.87 1.48
N ALA A 332 12.09 11.98 0.51
CA ALA A 332 13.19 11.23 -0.10
C ALA A 332 14.23 12.14 -0.79
N VAL A 333 13.78 13.19 -1.47
CA VAL A 333 14.69 14.20 -2.05
C VAL A 333 15.46 14.93 -0.96
N ASN A 334 14.80 15.32 0.13
CA ASN A 334 15.44 16.00 1.24
C ASN A 334 16.46 15.11 1.98
N VAL A 335 16.22 13.81 2.09
CA VAL A 335 17.18 12.83 2.63
C VAL A 335 18.43 12.78 1.76
N ALA A 336 18.28 12.71 0.44
CA ALA A 336 19.41 12.73 -0.50
C ALA A 336 20.23 14.03 -0.40
N LEU A 337 19.57 15.19 -0.35
CA LEU A 337 20.23 16.50 -0.21
C LEU A 337 20.96 16.63 1.12
N LYS A 338 20.37 16.17 2.22
CA LYS A 338 21.02 16.16 3.56
C LYS A 338 22.26 15.26 3.58
N ALA A 339 22.27 14.19 2.77
CA ALA A 339 23.45 13.33 2.59
C ALA A 339 24.51 13.94 1.65
N GLY A 340 24.26 15.15 1.10
CA GLY A 340 25.18 15.84 0.20
C GLY A 340 25.31 15.20 -1.17
N MET A 341 24.31 14.47 -1.63
CA MET A 341 24.35 13.74 -2.90
C MET A 341 24.56 14.67 -4.09
N ASP A 342 23.92 15.84 -4.08
CA ASP A 342 23.99 16.87 -5.14
C ASP A 342 25.37 17.53 -5.27
N SER A 343 26.26 17.33 -4.32
CA SER A 343 27.66 17.82 -4.34
C SER A 343 28.68 16.71 -4.60
N ARG A 344 28.27 15.45 -4.71
CA ARG A 344 29.16 14.32 -5.04
C ARG A 344 29.38 14.20 -6.54
N GLU A 345 30.51 13.58 -6.91
CA GLU A 345 30.77 13.21 -8.30
C GLU A 345 29.76 12.15 -8.76
N HIS A 346 29.12 12.40 -9.89
CA HIS A 346 28.18 11.47 -10.48
C HIS A 346 28.93 10.24 -11.05
N PRO A 347 28.43 9.01 -10.79
CA PRO A 347 29.03 7.81 -11.36
C PRO A 347 28.99 7.86 -12.90
N SER A 348 30.02 7.37 -13.54
CA SER A 348 30.13 7.36 -15.01
C SER A 348 29.10 6.45 -15.70
N VAL A 349 28.51 5.52 -14.96
CA VAL A 349 27.53 4.54 -15.46
C VAL A 349 26.41 4.41 -14.45
N LEU A 350 25.16 4.45 -14.93
CA LEU A 350 23.98 4.17 -14.09
C LEU A 350 24.00 2.69 -13.64
N PRO A 351 23.40 2.38 -12.47
CA PRO A 351 23.18 1.00 -12.06
C PRO A 351 22.38 0.23 -13.11
N LYS A 352 22.65 -1.05 -13.27
CA LYS A 352 21.91 -1.92 -14.20
C LYS A 352 20.41 -1.92 -13.91
N ASN A 353 20.07 -1.84 -12.63
CA ASN A 353 18.72 -1.67 -12.16
C ASN A 353 18.57 -0.27 -11.56
N ILE A 354 18.01 0.65 -12.32
CA ILE A 354 17.81 2.04 -11.90
C ILE A 354 16.72 2.20 -10.83
N TYR A 355 15.91 1.19 -10.59
CA TYR A 355 14.90 1.23 -9.52
C TYR A 355 15.53 1.05 -8.12
N GLY A 356 16.85 0.95 -8.07
CA GLY A 356 17.63 1.02 -6.85
C GLY A 356 17.84 -0.34 -6.21
N THR A 357 19.05 -0.87 -6.37
CA THR A 357 19.44 -2.14 -5.77
C THR A 357 20.83 -2.11 -5.18
N GLU A 358 21.54 -1.00 -5.32
CA GLU A 358 22.92 -0.91 -4.86
C GLU A 358 23.27 0.50 -4.34
N GLY A 359 23.85 0.54 -3.15
CA GLY A 359 24.56 1.68 -2.59
C GLY A 359 23.75 2.99 -2.52
N ASP A 360 24.42 4.09 -2.85
CA ASP A 360 23.82 5.43 -2.82
C ASP A 360 22.61 5.57 -3.74
N TRP A 361 22.56 4.82 -4.84
CA TRP A 361 21.43 4.87 -5.74
C TRP A 361 20.17 4.27 -5.10
N GLU A 362 20.29 3.13 -4.44
CA GLU A 362 19.17 2.51 -3.72
C GLU A 362 18.66 3.43 -2.60
N ALA A 363 19.60 4.02 -1.86
CA ALA A 363 19.26 4.83 -0.69
C ALA A 363 18.60 6.18 -1.05
N TYR A 364 18.94 6.78 -2.20
CA TYR A 364 18.66 8.20 -2.46
C TYR A 364 17.93 8.49 -3.77
N ALA A 365 17.87 7.55 -4.73
CA ALA A 365 17.12 7.73 -5.97
C ALA A 365 15.61 7.53 -5.77
N THR A 366 14.82 8.11 -6.68
CA THR A 366 13.35 8.05 -6.57
C THR A 366 12.62 7.44 -7.78
N PRO A 367 13.21 6.54 -8.59
CA PRO A 367 12.58 6.11 -9.85
C PRO A 367 11.24 5.42 -9.65
N SER A 368 11.10 4.52 -8.69
CA SER A 368 9.83 3.85 -8.40
C SER A 368 8.76 4.80 -7.86
N ARG A 369 9.15 5.78 -7.01
CA ARG A 369 8.24 6.81 -6.52
C ARG A 369 7.76 7.70 -7.65
N ASP A 370 8.68 8.14 -8.52
CA ASP A 370 8.36 9.00 -9.66
C ASP A 370 7.44 8.29 -10.66
N ALA A 371 7.65 7.02 -10.89
CA ALA A 371 6.82 6.21 -11.76
C ALA A 371 5.40 6.02 -11.18
N ARG A 372 5.27 5.70 -9.89
CA ARG A 372 3.95 5.60 -9.23
C ARG A 372 3.20 6.93 -9.22
N LEU A 373 3.90 8.03 -8.92
CA LEU A 373 3.32 9.39 -8.96
C LEU A 373 2.72 9.71 -10.34
N LYS A 374 3.45 9.40 -11.40
CA LYS A 374 2.94 9.58 -12.77
C LYS A 374 1.73 8.69 -13.03
N ALA A 375 1.77 7.43 -12.62
CA ALA A 375 0.68 6.47 -12.83
C ALA A 375 -0.61 6.91 -12.12
N ILE A 376 -0.54 7.39 -10.88
CA ILE A 376 -1.74 7.86 -10.17
C ILE A 376 -2.31 9.13 -10.80
N ILE A 377 -1.45 10.07 -11.25
CA ILE A 377 -1.91 11.27 -11.95
C ILE A 377 -2.65 10.88 -13.23
N LYS A 378 -2.07 9.97 -14.03
CA LYS A 378 -2.73 9.44 -15.24
C LYS A 378 -4.06 8.74 -14.91
N GLY A 379 -4.06 7.82 -13.95
CA GLY A 379 -5.27 7.11 -13.55
C GLY A 379 -6.38 8.05 -13.05
N THR A 380 -6.02 9.10 -12.33
CA THR A 380 -6.95 10.16 -11.90
C THR A 380 -7.52 10.92 -13.09
N LYS A 381 -6.68 11.25 -14.07
CA LYS A 381 -7.12 11.88 -15.32
C LYS A 381 -8.09 11.00 -16.11
N ASP A 382 -7.79 9.73 -16.25
CA ASP A 382 -8.66 8.76 -16.93
C ASP A 382 -9.99 8.58 -16.19
N TYR A 383 -9.95 8.56 -14.86
CA TYR A 383 -11.15 8.57 -14.02
C TYR A 383 -12.03 9.80 -14.29
N LEU A 384 -11.45 11.01 -14.27
CA LEU A 384 -12.16 12.26 -14.57
C LEU A 384 -12.81 12.22 -15.94
N LYS A 385 -12.05 11.87 -16.97
CA LYS A 385 -12.54 11.75 -18.35
C LYS A 385 -13.73 10.78 -18.44
N LYS A 386 -13.64 9.63 -17.78
CA LYS A 386 -14.71 8.63 -17.74
C LYS A 386 -15.96 9.18 -17.07
N VAL A 387 -15.81 9.79 -15.91
CA VAL A 387 -16.95 10.29 -15.11
C VAL A 387 -17.63 11.48 -15.79
N LEU A 388 -16.88 12.47 -16.27
CA LEU A 388 -17.44 13.64 -16.93
C LEU A 388 -18.16 13.27 -18.24
N ASN A 389 -17.56 12.42 -19.08
CA ASN A 389 -18.21 11.91 -20.29
C ASN A 389 -19.44 11.06 -19.98
N GLY A 390 -19.37 10.26 -18.93
CA GLY A 390 -20.50 9.43 -18.47
C GLY A 390 -21.63 10.25 -17.89
N TYR A 391 -21.35 11.34 -17.20
CA TYR A 391 -22.32 12.30 -16.67
C TYR A 391 -23.01 13.04 -17.80
N ALA A 392 -22.25 13.66 -18.70
CA ALA A 392 -22.79 14.40 -19.84
C ALA A 392 -23.66 13.50 -20.75
N GLY A 393 -23.20 12.27 -21.00
CA GLY A 393 -23.93 11.29 -21.82
C GLY A 393 -25.02 10.50 -21.09
N LYS A 394 -25.24 10.72 -19.80
CA LYS A 394 -26.16 9.96 -18.93
C LYS A 394 -25.93 8.42 -19.00
N LYS A 395 -24.67 8.04 -19.17
CA LYS A 395 -24.26 6.63 -19.35
C LYS A 395 -23.80 5.95 -18.06
N LEU A 396 -23.51 6.74 -17.03
CA LEU A 396 -23.09 6.25 -15.71
C LEU A 396 -24.12 6.61 -14.65
N LYS A 397 -24.26 5.75 -13.64
CA LYS A 397 -24.98 6.09 -12.43
C LYS A 397 -24.08 6.92 -11.54
N ILE A 398 -24.42 8.18 -11.32
CA ILE A 398 -23.64 9.14 -10.58
C ILE A 398 -24.45 9.67 -9.42
N LYS A 399 -23.87 9.63 -8.22
CA LYS A 399 -24.36 10.27 -7.01
C LYS A 399 -23.81 11.69 -6.99
N TYR A 400 -24.61 12.62 -7.43
CA TYR A 400 -24.30 14.05 -7.43
C TYR A 400 -25.61 14.84 -7.35
N ASP A 401 -25.71 15.73 -6.39
CA ASP A 401 -26.89 16.56 -6.09
C ASP A 401 -26.65 18.06 -6.34
N GLY A 402 -25.44 18.44 -6.82
CA GLY A 402 -25.11 19.80 -7.20
C GLY A 402 -25.67 20.20 -8.57
N GLU A 403 -25.49 21.46 -8.93
CA GLU A 403 -25.99 22.02 -10.19
C GLU A 403 -25.00 21.83 -11.36
N ASP A 404 -23.70 21.94 -11.10
CA ASP A 404 -22.64 21.92 -12.13
C ASP A 404 -21.45 21.07 -11.64
N LEU A 405 -21.44 19.79 -12.03
CA LEU A 405 -20.37 18.86 -11.67
C LEU A 405 -18.99 19.30 -12.12
N VAL A 406 -18.87 19.89 -13.33
CA VAL A 406 -17.58 20.31 -13.87
C VAL A 406 -17.01 21.47 -13.06
N LYS A 407 -17.88 22.42 -12.69
CA LYS A 407 -17.51 23.55 -11.84
C LYS A 407 -17.06 23.08 -10.46
N ASP A 408 -17.84 22.22 -9.82
CA ASP A 408 -17.54 21.73 -8.47
C ASP A 408 -16.26 20.91 -8.44
N MET A 409 -16.01 20.09 -9.46
CA MET A 409 -14.75 19.35 -9.58
C MET A 409 -13.55 20.29 -9.84
N ARG A 410 -13.72 21.36 -10.58
CA ARG A 410 -12.68 22.39 -10.77
C ARG A 410 -12.35 23.11 -9.47
N GLU A 411 -13.37 23.50 -8.71
CA GLU A 411 -13.18 24.14 -7.41
C GLU A 411 -12.49 23.20 -6.43
N LEU A 412 -12.87 21.92 -6.42
CA LEU A 412 -12.21 20.89 -5.63
C LEU A 412 -10.73 20.71 -6.03
N TYR A 413 -10.43 20.64 -7.34
CA TYR A 413 -9.06 20.59 -7.85
C TYR A 413 -8.24 21.78 -7.36
N GLN A 414 -8.74 22.99 -7.55
CA GLN A 414 -8.05 24.21 -7.12
C GLN A 414 -7.81 24.23 -5.61
N LYS A 415 -8.80 23.84 -4.82
CA LYS A 415 -8.68 23.73 -3.37
C LYS A 415 -7.61 22.73 -2.95
N LYS A 416 -7.62 21.53 -3.53
CA LYS A 416 -6.67 20.45 -3.18
C LYS A 416 -5.25 20.79 -3.63
N THR A 417 -5.07 21.31 -4.83
CA THR A 417 -3.74 21.64 -5.37
C THR A 417 -3.10 22.83 -4.66
N SER A 418 -3.86 23.84 -4.28
CA SER A 418 -3.35 24.98 -3.51
C SER A 418 -3.00 24.63 -2.06
N ALA A 419 -3.70 23.67 -1.46
CA ALA A 419 -3.43 23.22 -0.10
C ALA A 419 -2.20 22.31 0.00
N CYS A 420 -1.79 21.68 -1.10
CA CYS A 420 -0.65 20.78 -1.16
C CYS A 420 0.55 21.46 -1.81
N THR A 421 1.60 21.75 -1.02
CA THR A 421 2.79 22.45 -1.49
C THR A 421 4.06 21.70 -1.11
N VAL A 422 5.12 21.82 -1.91
CA VAL A 422 6.47 21.31 -1.62
C VAL A 422 7.48 22.46 -1.70
N ARG A 423 8.64 22.28 -1.08
CA ARG A 423 9.70 23.27 -1.00
C ARG A 423 11.02 22.71 -1.55
N PRO A 424 11.25 22.80 -2.87
CA PRO A 424 12.49 22.36 -3.50
C PRO A 424 13.74 23.10 -2.99
N GLY A 425 13.58 24.30 -2.48
CA GLY A 425 14.66 25.15 -1.99
C GLY A 425 14.14 26.24 -1.07
N PRO A 426 15.03 27.05 -0.47
CA PRO A 426 14.66 28.05 0.54
C PRO A 426 13.64 29.10 0.07
N SER A 427 13.71 29.45 -1.21
CA SER A 427 12.87 30.50 -1.83
C SER A 427 11.81 29.98 -2.81
N THR A 428 11.76 28.66 -3.04
CA THR A 428 10.86 28.06 -4.03
C THR A 428 9.76 27.26 -3.36
N ILE A 429 8.52 27.57 -3.67
CA ILE A 429 7.35 26.81 -3.27
C ILE A 429 6.64 26.38 -4.55
N LEU A 430 6.36 25.08 -4.67
CA LEU A 430 5.53 24.52 -5.73
C LEU A 430 4.21 24.06 -5.14
N THR A 431 3.13 24.38 -5.81
CA THR A 431 1.82 23.76 -5.54
C THR A 431 1.76 22.37 -6.17
N LEU A 432 0.79 21.56 -5.78
CA LEU A 432 0.56 20.28 -6.44
C LEU A 432 0.27 20.44 -7.94
N ASP A 433 -0.40 21.52 -8.33
CA ASP A 433 -0.64 21.83 -9.75
C ASP A 433 0.67 22.08 -10.51
N ASP A 434 1.63 22.78 -9.91
CA ASP A 434 2.96 22.97 -10.50
C ASP A 434 3.69 21.63 -10.67
N VAL A 435 3.62 20.74 -9.66
CA VAL A 435 4.23 19.41 -9.74
C VAL A 435 3.57 18.55 -10.82
N ILE A 436 2.24 18.57 -10.93
CA ILE A 436 1.51 17.84 -11.98
C ILE A 436 1.95 18.33 -13.37
N LYS A 437 2.07 19.64 -13.57
CA LYS A 437 2.51 20.23 -14.84
C LYS A 437 3.95 19.86 -15.22
N THR A 438 4.81 19.67 -14.23
CA THR A 438 6.24 19.37 -14.43
C THR A 438 6.59 17.89 -14.23
N VAL A 439 5.62 17.02 -14.03
CA VAL A 439 5.84 15.62 -13.61
C VAL A 439 6.71 14.82 -14.59
N PHE A 440 6.74 15.16 -15.88
CA PHE A 440 7.64 14.55 -16.86
C PHE A 440 9.05 15.14 -16.88
N GLN A 441 9.27 16.27 -16.21
CA GLN A 441 10.55 16.93 -16.08
C GLN A 441 11.26 16.64 -14.75
N ILE A 442 10.57 16.05 -13.76
CA ILE A 442 11.18 15.67 -12.49
C ILE A 442 12.31 14.67 -12.71
N SER A 443 13.34 14.72 -11.89
CA SER A 443 14.46 13.79 -11.93
C SER A 443 14.46 12.84 -10.75
N PHE A 444 14.68 11.56 -11.02
CA PHE A 444 14.90 10.55 -9.99
C PHE A 444 16.38 10.44 -9.57
N ASP A 445 17.29 11.07 -10.31
CA ASP A 445 18.73 10.98 -10.07
C ASP A 445 19.12 11.71 -8.76
N PRO A 446 19.72 11.01 -7.77
CA PRO A 446 20.05 11.61 -6.50
C PRO A 446 21.18 12.64 -6.56
N TYR A 447 21.98 12.65 -7.64
CA TYR A 447 23.08 13.61 -7.84
C TYR A 447 22.62 14.94 -8.44
N HIS A 448 21.38 15.05 -8.87
CA HIS A 448 20.82 16.31 -9.32
C HIS A 448 20.47 17.20 -8.12
N CYS A 449 20.68 18.51 -8.29
CA CYS A 449 20.30 19.50 -7.29
C CYS A 449 18.78 19.56 -7.08
N ALA A 450 18.36 20.16 -5.97
CA ALA A 450 16.96 20.20 -5.54
C ALA A 450 15.99 20.66 -6.62
N LEU A 451 16.29 21.75 -7.34
CA LEU A 451 15.40 22.30 -8.35
C LEU A 451 15.25 21.37 -9.56
N LEU A 452 16.34 20.76 -10.05
CA LEU A 452 16.29 19.76 -11.11
C LEU A 452 15.48 18.53 -10.70
N ARG A 453 15.60 18.10 -9.43
CA ARG A 453 14.79 17.01 -8.91
C ARG A 453 13.28 17.28 -9.04
N TRP A 454 12.87 18.55 -9.05
CA TRP A 454 11.48 18.98 -9.22
C TRP A 454 11.14 19.48 -10.63
N GLY A 455 12.00 19.22 -11.60
CA GLY A 455 11.75 19.59 -13.00
C GLY A 455 11.97 21.07 -13.33
N ILE A 456 12.61 21.79 -12.43
CA ILE A 456 12.96 23.22 -12.63
C ILE A 456 14.39 23.30 -13.13
N ASP A 457 14.61 23.93 -14.27
CA ASP A 457 15.97 24.12 -14.80
C ASP A 457 16.77 25.07 -13.91
N ASP A 458 17.89 24.57 -13.39
CA ASP A 458 18.83 25.33 -12.58
C ASP A 458 20.24 25.26 -13.17
N LYS A 459 20.68 26.37 -13.75
CA LYS A 459 22.01 26.48 -14.38
C LYS A 459 23.15 26.46 -13.36
N THR A 460 22.88 26.59 -12.08
CA THR A 460 23.88 26.59 -11.01
C THR A 460 24.20 25.19 -10.51
N CYS A 461 23.41 24.17 -10.88
CA CYS A 461 23.67 22.79 -10.52
C CYS A 461 25.02 22.30 -11.05
N SER A 462 25.81 21.68 -10.20
CA SER A 462 27.13 21.13 -10.56
C SER A 462 27.03 19.97 -11.55
N TYR A 463 25.96 19.15 -11.45
CA TYR A 463 25.66 18.07 -12.37
C TYR A 463 24.26 18.25 -12.96
N ARG A 464 24.14 18.19 -14.28
CA ARG A 464 22.90 18.48 -15.02
C ARG A 464 22.66 17.53 -16.20
N ASN A 465 23.51 16.54 -16.38
CA ASN A 465 23.39 15.64 -17.52
C ASN A 465 22.28 14.63 -17.31
N TRP A 466 21.57 14.32 -18.39
CA TRP A 466 20.49 13.35 -18.42
C TRP A 466 20.93 12.13 -19.23
N TYR A 467 20.75 10.94 -18.67
CA TYR A 467 20.98 9.69 -19.40
C TYR A 467 19.77 9.32 -20.24
N SER A 468 19.99 8.57 -21.33
CA SER A 468 18.91 8.08 -22.20
C SER A 468 17.90 7.22 -21.45
N ALA A 469 18.36 6.41 -20.50
CA ALA A 469 17.52 5.60 -19.62
C ALA A 469 16.57 6.46 -18.76
N GLU A 470 17.07 7.59 -18.23
CA GLU A 470 16.27 8.55 -17.47
C GLU A 470 15.21 9.24 -18.33
N GLN A 471 15.58 9.64 -19.53
CA GLN A 471 14.62 10.18 -20.49
C GLN A 471 13.55 9.15 -20.86
N GLY A 472 13.96 7.91 -21.05
CA GLY A 472 13.05 6.80 -21.31
C GLY A 472 12.02 6.61 -20.21
N LEU A 473 12.44 6.64 -18.94
CA LEU A 473 11.52 6.52 -17.82
C LEU A 473 10.56 7.71 -17.73
N ARG A 474 11.02 8.91 -17.98
CA ARG A 474 10.17 10.11 -18.00
C ARG A 474 9.03 10.04 -19.01
N ASN A 475 9.28 9.42 -20.15
CA ASN A 475 8.35 9.41 -21.28
C ASN A 475 7.47 8.16 -21.34
N ARG A 476 7.70 7.13 -20.50
CA ARG A 476 7.17 5.78 -20.69
C ARG A 476 6.15 5.31 -19.69
N ILE A 477 5.53 6.20 -18.99
CA ILE A 477 4.64 5.83 -17.90
C ILE A 477 3.56 4.81 -18.26
N GLU A 478 3.06 4.86 -19.48
CA GLU A 478 1.99 3.95 -19.91
C GLU A 478 2.48 2.56 -20.24
N ILE A 479 3.70 2.46 -20.77
CA ILE A 479 4.26 1.19 -21.21
C ILE A 479 4.75 0.40 -20.01
N ASP A 480 5.33 1.08 -19.03
CA ASP A 480 6.00 0.45 -17.90
C ASP A 480 5.01 0.01 -16.81
N TYR A 481 3.90 0.73 -16.68
CA TYR A 481 2.84 0.41 -15.70
C TYR A 481 1.65 -0.33 -16.29
N ASN A 482 1.54 -0.40 -17.60
CA ASN A 482 0.35 -0.90 -18.26
C ASN A 482 0.54 -2.22 -18.93
N LEU A 483 1.09 -3.26 -18.50
CA LEU A 483 0.76 -4.51 -19.19
C LEU A 483 1.90 -5.38 -19.73
N LYS A 484 3.12 -5.08 -19.46
CA LYS A 484 4.15 -6.06 -19.78
C LYS A 484 4.18 -7.13 -18.71
N THR A 485 3.50 -8.19 -18.98
CA THR A 485 3.39 -9.37 -18.14
C THR A 485 4.73 -10.04 -17.82
N ASP A 486 5.79 -9.70 -18.54
CA ASP A 486 7.16 -10.19 -18.33
C ASP A 486 8.15 -9.08 -17.97
N TYR A 487 7.65 -7.90 -17.64
CA TYR A 487 8.51 -6.78 -17.30
C TYR A 487 9.21 -7.05 -15.98
N THR A 488 10.48 -7.26 -16.07
CA THR A 488 11.36 -7.22 -14.94
C THR A 488 11.99 -5.85 -14.92
N VAL A 489 11.91 -5.21 -13.79
CA VAL A 489 12.46 -3.90 -13.50
C VAL A 489 13.98 -3.82 -13.72
N THR A 490 14.63 -4.92 -14.08
CA THR A 490 16.07 -5.04 -14.30
C THR A 490 16.57 -4.52 -15.65
N GLU A 491 15.67 -4.31 -16.61
CA GLU A 491 16.02 -3.74 -17.89
C GLU A 491 15.08 -2.58 -18.18
N LEU A 492 15.57 -1.37 -18.05
CA LEU A 492 14.93 -0.28 -18.75
C LEU A 492 15.08 -0.59 -20.24
N PRO A 493 13.99 -0.86 -20.94
CA PRO A 493 14.09 -0.98 -22.36
C PRO A 493 14.57 0.38 -22.85
N ASP A 494 15.59 0.40 -23.73
CA ASP A 494 15.97 1.60 -24.46
C ASP A 494 14.71 2.18 -25.08
N ALA A 495 14.24 3.30 -24.53
CA ALA A 495 13.15 3.99 -25.16
C ALA A 495 13.65 4.55 -26.46
N PRO A 496 13.09 4.17 -27.61
CA PRO A 496 13.39 4.89 -28.83
C PRO A 496 13.05 6.35 -28.59
N ALA A 497 13.98 7.25 -28.89
CA ALA A 497 13.84 8.69 -28.74
C ALA A 497 12.62 9.29 -29.47
N SER A 498 11.94 8.51 -30.28
CA SER A 498 10.77 8.89 -31.08
C SER A 498 9.41 8.67 -30.40
N GLN A 499 9.32 8.10 -29.21
CA GLN A 499 8.03 7.98 -28.49
C GLN A 499 7.82 9.13 -27.52
N THR A 500 8.03 10.34 -27.97
CA THR A 500 7.89 11.58 -27.19
C THR A 500 6.53 12.23 -27.34
N GLU A 501 5.44 11.51 -27.45
CA GLU A 501 4.17 12.13 -27.11
C GLU A 501 4.17 12.39 -25.61
N LYS A 502 4.46 13.65 -25.28
CA LYS A 502 4.27 14.15 -23.91
C LYS A 502 2.80 13.98 -23.59
N LEU A 503 2.50 12.99 -22.76
CA LEU A 503 1.16 12.91 -22.18
C LEU A 503 0.93 14.22 -21.44
N ASP A 504 -0.06 14.97 -21.90
CA ASP A 504 -0.55 16.11 -21.14
C ASP A 504 -1.31 15.58 -19.93
N LEU A 505 -0.66 15.56 -18.77
CA LEU A 505 -1.28 15.20 -17.49
C LEU A 505 -1.91 16.41 -16.77
N SER A 506 -1.98 17.59 -17.42
CA SER A 506 -2.70 18.74 -16.90
C SER A 506 -4.19 18.45 -16.79
N PHE A 507 -4.78 18.74 -15.64
CA PHE A 507 -6.23 18.62 -15.44
C PHE A 507 -7.03 19.76 -16.06
N ASP A 508 -6.40 20.90 -16.34
CA ASP A 508 -7.08 22.07 -16.92
C ASP A 508 -7.73 21.76 -18.27
N SER A 509 -7.04 20.98 -19.11
CA SER A 509 -7.57 20.57 -20.41
C SER A 509 -8.81 19.68 -20.32
N LEU A 510 -8.94 18.91 -19.23
CA LEU A 510 -10.10 18.03 -18.99
C LEU A 510 -11.27 18.77 -18.38
N LEU A 511 -10.99 19.71 -17.47
CA LEU A 511 -12.01 20.49 -16.79
C LEU A 511 -12.57 21.63 -17.67
N GLN A 512 -12.01 21.83 -18.86
CA GLN A 512 -12.51 22.75 -19.90
C GLN A 512 -13.47 22.06 -20.88
N ILE A 513 -13.73 20.76 -20.75
CA ILE A 513 -14.69 20.06 -21.60
C ILE A 513 -16.09 20.62 -21.30
N GLN A 514 -16.68 21.25 -22.30
CA GLN A 514 -18.06 21.73 -22.32
C GLN A 514 -19.03 20.61 -22.70
#